data_6558f6fa039b533f42f2a9581e191ef6
#
_entry.id   6558f6fa039b533f42f2a9581e191ef6
#
_cell.length_a   1.000
_cell.length_b   1.000
_cell.length_c   1.000
_cell.angle_alpha   90.00
_cell.angle_beta   90.00
_cell.angle_gamma   90.00
#
_symmetry.space_group_name_H-M   'P 1'
#
loop_
_entity.id
_entity.type
_entity.pdbx_description
1 polymer ?
#
loop_
_entity_poly.entity_id
_entity_poly.type
_entity_poly.pdbx_seq_one_letter_code
_entity_poly.pdbx_strand_id
1 'polypeptide(L)'
;MTKQSFIYIMTNYTNTTVYVGVTNNLIRRVYEHKNGLIDGFTKRYHLTKLVYYEIFEDITTAIAREKQLKAGSRQKKNDLINGFNKEWIDLYDSVVKML
;
A
#
# COMPACT_ATOMS: atom_id res chain seq x y z
N MET A 1 -4.38 14.64 -19.33
CA MET A 1 -4.70 13.80 -18.17
C MET A 1 -3.44 13.48 -17.41
N THR A 2 -3.41 13.83 -16.13
CA THR A 2 -2.22 13.62 -15.29
C THR A 2 -2.16 12.17 -14.85
N LYS A 3 -1.03 11.51 -15.11
CA LYS A 3 -0.80 10.16 -14.57
C LYS A 3 -0.33 10.28 -13.14
N GLN A 4 -1.02 9.60 -12.25
CA GLN A 4 -0.65 9.55 -10.84
C GLN A 4 0.14 8.27 -10.56
N SER A 5 0.98 8.33 -9.54
CA SER A 5 1.68 7.18 -9.00
C SER A 5 1.43 7.13 -7.49
N PHE A 6 1.61 5.96 -6.91
CA PHE A 6 1.23 5.72 -5.52
C PHE A 6 2.28 4.89 -4.83
N ILE A 7 2.53 5.20 -3.55
CA ILE A 7 3.07 4.20 -2.64
C ILE A 7 1.89 3.68 -1.81
N TYR A 8 2.00 2.46 -1.37
CA TYR A 8 0.94 1.84 -0.58
C TYR A 8 1.52 0.85 0.41
N ILE A 9 0.77 0.59 1.48
CA ILE A 9 1.13 -0.43 2.47
C ILE A 9 0.00 -1.43 2.57
N MET A 10 0.34 -2.70 2.37
CA MET A 10 -0.57 -3.82 2.57
C MET A 10 -0.26 -4.51 3.87
N THR A 11 -1.27 -5.11 4.48
CA THR A 11 -1.10 -5.91 5.69
C THR A 11 -2.01 -7.14 5.65
N ASN A 12 -1.74 -8.09 6.53
CA ASN A 12 -2.58 -9.27 6.69
C ASN A 12 -3.72 -8.99 7.66
N TYR A 13 -4.64 -9.94 7.78
CA TYR A 13 -5.83 -9.81 8.61
C TYR A 13 -5.51 -9.46 10.07
N THR A 14 -4.41 -10.00 10.59
CA THR A 14 -4.01 -9.80 11.99
C THR A 14 -3.10 -8.59 12.21
N ASN A 15 -2.79 -7.82 11.15
CA ASN A 15 -1.93 -6.63 11.21
C ASN A 15 -0.50 -6.93 11.70
N THR A 16 -0.01 -8.14 11.48
CA THR A 16 1.31 -8.56 11.98
C THR A 16 2.43 -8.37 10.97
N THR A 17 2.10 -8.29 9.69
CA THR A 17 3.08 -8.19 8.61
C THR A 17 2.67 -7.06 7.67
N VAL A 18 3.62 -6.20 7.29
CA VAL A 18 3.36 -5.10 6.36
C VAL A 18 4.28 -5.19 5.15
N TYR A 19 3.80 -4.66 4.03
CA TYR A 19 4.55 -4.60 2.77
C TYR A 19 4.35 -3.22 2.14
N VAL A 20 5.44 -2.56 1.76
CA VAL A 20 5.40 -1.28 1.06
C VAL A 20 5.62 -1.53 -0.42
N GLY A 21 4.74 -0.99 -1.25
CA GLY A 21 4.86 -1.10 -2.70
C GLY A 21 4.70 0.23 -3.40
N VAL A 22 5.00 0.25 -4.70
CA VAL A 22 4.82 1.41 -5.57
C VAL A 22 4.11 0.95 -6.83
N THR A 23 3.20 1.78 -7.34
CA THR A 23 2.43 1.43 -8.54
C THR A 23 1.91 2.69 -9.23
N ASN A 24 1.64 2.60 -10.51
CA ASN A 24 0.92 3.64 -11.24
C ASN A 24 -0.58 3.34 -11.36
N ASN A 25 -1.05 2.24 -10.80
CA ASN A 25 -2.47 1.88 -10.79
C ASN A 25 -2.81 1.19 -9.47
N LEU A 26 -3.23 1.99 -8.50
CA LEU A 26 -3.47 1.51 -7.14
C LEU A 26 -4.60 0.49 -7.08
N ILE A 27 -5.71 0.76 -7.74
CA ILE A 27 -6.88 -0.12 -7.71
C ILE A 27 -6.51 -1.50 -8.26
N ARG A 28 -5.89 -1.55 -9.43
CA ARG A 28 -5.49 -2.82 -10.04
C ARG A 28 -4.49 -3.58 -9.19
N ARG A 29 -3.47 -2.89 -8.67
CA ARG A 29 -2.42 -3.55 -7.90
C ARG A 29 -2.97 -4.12 -6.60
N VAL A 30 -3.84 -3.40 -5.90
CA VAL A 30 -4.44 -3.90 -4.67
C VAL A 30 -5.39 -5.07 -4.97
N TYR A 31 -6.16 -4.98 -6.06
CA TYR A 31 -6.98 -6.10 -6.51
C TYR A 31 -6.13 -7.36 -6.72
N GLU A 32 -4.99 -7.20 -7.40
CA GLU A 32 -4.08 -8.32 -7.64
C GLU A 32 -3.54 -8.93 -6.34
N HIS A 33 -3.19 -8.09 -5.37
CA HIS A 33 -2.77 -8.58 -4.06
C HIS A 33 -3.88 -9.32 -3.33
N LYS A 34 -5.10 -8.76 -3.34
CA LYS A 34 -6.26 -9.37 -2.66
C LYS A 34 -6.57 -10.77 -3.20
N ASN A 35 -6.35 -10.98 -4.49
CA ASN A 35 -6.69 -12.23 -5.16
C ASN A 35 -5.49 -13.16 -5.35
N GLY A 36 -4.35 -12.82 -4.73
CA GLY A 36 -3.16 -13.67 -4.81
C GLY A 36 -2.59 -13.82 -6.20
N LEU A 37 -2.77 -12.80 -7.07
CA LEU A 37 -2.33 -12.87 -8.47
C LEU A 37 -0.87 -12.48 -8.65
N ILE A 38 -0.24 -11.89 -7.63
CA ILE A 38 1.17 -11.50 -7.65
C ILE A 38 1.93 -12.48 -6.77
N ASP A 39 2.84 -13.25 -7.37
CA ASP A 39 3.67 -14.18 -6.62
C ASP A 39 4.65 -13.41 -5.72
N GLY A 40 5.01 -14.02 -4.61
CA GLY A 40 6.00 -13.49 -3.71
C GLY A 40 5.46 -13.22 -2.31
N PHE A 41 6.02 -12.20 -1.66
CA PHE A 41 5.81 -11.91 -0.24
C PHE A 41 4.34 -11.70 0.12
N THR A 42 3.62 -10.87 -0.63
CA THR A 42 2.23 -10.53 -0.31
C THR A 42 1.30 -11.74 -0.42
N LYS A 43 1.50 -12.58 -1.42
CA LYS A 43 0.72 -13.80 -1.57
C LYS A 43 1.06 -14.79 -0.47
N ARG A 44 2.34 -14.97 -0.20
CA ARG A 44 2.83 -15.93 0.79
C ARG A 44 2.28 -15.65 2.20
N TYR A 45 2.21 -14.38 2.58
CA TYR A 45 1.78 -13.98 3.93
C TYR A 45 0.36 -13.45 3.97
N HIS A 46 -0.40 -13.58 2.88
CA HIS A 46 -1.82 -13.19 2.79
C HIS A 46 -2.04 -11.72 3.13
N LEU A 47 -1.26 -10.84 2.52
CA LEU A 47 -1.39 -9.40 2.73
C LEU A 47 -2.47 -8.87 1.79
N THR A 48 -3.70 -8.85 2.27
CA THR A 48 -4.87 -8.55 1.44
C THR A 48 -5.57 -7.24 1.83
N LYS A 49 -5.14 -6.57 2.90
CA LYS A 49 -5.73 -5.29 3.31
C LYS A 49 -4.84 -4.13 2.88
N LEU A 50 -5.44 -3.13 2.25
CA LEU A 50 -4.79 -1.86 1.97
C LEU A 50 -5.01 -0.94 3.17
N VAL A 51 -3.95 -0.56 3.89
CA VAL A 51 -4.08 0.24 5.11
C VAL A 51 -3.49 1.65 5.01
N TYR A 52 -2.72 1.94 3.93
CA TYR A 52 -2.08 3.25 3.77
C TYR A 52 -1.72 3.47 2.30
N TYR A 53 -1.81 4.73 1.85
CA TYR A 53 -1.29 5.10 0.53
C TYR A 53 -0.96 6.59 0.49
N GLU A 54 -0.08 6.95 -0.44
CA GLU A 54 0.25 8.35 -0.78
C GLU A 54 0.19 8.49 -2.30
N ILE A 55 -0.22 9.66 -2.76
CA ILE A 55 -0.39 9.95 -4.19
C ILE A 55 0.72 10.91 -4.63
N PHE A 56 1.35 10.59 -5.77
CA PHE A 56 2.42 11.40 -6.37
C PHE A 56 2.08 11.71 -7.82
N GLU A 57 2.58 12.84 -8.31
CA GLU A 57 2.37 13.22 -9.71
C GLU A 57 3.26 12.44 -10.68
N ASP A 58 4.37 11.88 -10.20
CA ASP A 58 5.30 11.14 -11.03
C ASP A 58 5.83 9.89 -10.32
N ILE A 59 6.23 8.92 -11.14
CA ILE A 59 6.70 7.62 -10.64
C ILE A 59 8.08 7.73 -9.96
N THR A 60 8.92 8.65 -10.39
CA THR A 60 10.27 8.81 -9.82
C THR A 60 10.20 9.22 -8.35
N THR A 61 9.35 10.19 -8.02
CA THR A 61 9.13 10.63 -6.65
C THR A 61 8.53 9.50 -5.81
N ALA A 62 7.57 8.76 -6.38
CA ALA A 62 6.94 7.64 -5.69
C ALA A 62 7.96 6.54 -5.37
N ILE A 63 8.84 6.20 -6.31
CA ILE A 63 9.89 5.19 -6.10
C ILE A 63 10.83 5.63 -4.98
N ALA A 64 11.23 6.90 -4.96
CA ALA A 64 12.10 7.43 -3.91
C ALA A 64 11.43 7.29 -2.54
N ARG A 65 10.13 7.59 -2.46
CA ARG A 65 9.38 7.45 -1.21
C ARG A 65 9.28 6.00 -0.77
N GLU A 66 9.01 5.08 -1.72
CA GLU A 66 8.95 3.65 -1.42
C GLU A 66 10.25 3.15 -0.81
N LYS A 67 11.39 3.54 -1.40
CA LYS A 67 12.71 3.17 -0.87
C LYS A 67 12.94 3.72 0.53
N GLN A 68 12.53 4.96 0.76
CA GLN A 68 12.64 5.59 2.08
C GLN A 68 11.84 4.82 3.13
N LEU A 69 10.59 4.46 2.80
CA LEU A 69 9.74 3.72 3.73
C LEU A 69 10.24 2.30 3.98
N LYS A 70 10.74 1.62 2.94
CA LYS A 70 11.30 0.28 3.09
C LYS A 70 12.53 0.28 3.99
N ALA A 71 13.35 1.32 3.90
CA ALA A 71 14.54 1.46 4.75
C ALA A 71 14.21 1.86 6.19
N GLY A 72 13.00 2.37 6.43
CA GLY A 72 12.56 2.79 7.75
C GLY A 72 12.16 1.64 8.64
N SER A 73 12.01 1.93 9.93
CA SER A 73 11.63 0.92 10.92
C SER A 73 10.16 0.51 10.75
N ARG A 74 9.80 -0.62 11.35
CA ARG A 74 8.40 -1.04 11.45
C ARG A 74 7.58 0.01 12.19
N GLN A 75 8.14 0.60 13.25
CA GLN A 75 7.45 1.63 14.04
C GLN A 75 7.09 2.85 13.20
N LYS A 76 8.00 3.30 12.33
CA LYS A 76 7.70 4.44 11.44
C LYS A 76 6.54 4.12 10.49
N LYS A 77 6.49 2.91 9.96
CA LYS A 77 5.38 2.48 9.10
C LYS A 77 4.08 2.43 9.89
N ASN A 78 4.11 1.88 11.10
CA ASN A 78 2.94 1.85 11.98
C ASN A 78 2.43 3.26 12.30
N ASP A 79 3.34 4.19 12.57
CA ASP A 79 2.97 5.58 12.88
C ASP A 79 2.26 6.24 11.69
N LEU A 80 2.75 6.01 10.48
CA LEU A 80 2.10 6.52 9.27
C LEU A 80 0.69 5.94 9.11
N ILE A 81 0.55 4.64 9.29
CA ILE A 81 -0.76 3.98 9.20
C ILE A 81 -1.69 4.52 10.27
N ASN A 82 -1.24 4.61 11.51
CA ASN A 82 -2.05 5.08 12.63
C ASN A 82 -2.53 6.51 12.44
N GLY A 83 -1.71 7.38 11.85
CA GLY A 83 -2.10 8.76 11.58
C GLY A 83 -3.08 8.92 10.43
N PHE A 84 -3.15 7.95 9.53
CA PHE A 84 -3.97 7.99 8.33
C PHE A 84 -5.22 7.09 8.45
N ASN A 85 -5.08 5.96 9.13
CA ASN A 85 -6.09 4.91 9.19
C ASN A 85 -5.97 4.22 10.56
N LYS A 86 -6.44 4.90 11.58
CA LYS A 86 -6.27 4.50 12.99
C LYS A 86 -6.75 3.08 13.27
N GLU A 87 -7.83 2.67 12.62
CA GLU A 87 -8.43 1.36 12.84
C GLU A 87 -7.82 0.26 11.98
N TRP A 88 -6.89 0.60 11.09
CA TRP A 88 -6.28 -0.35 10.15
C TRP A 88 -7.32 -1.10 9.32
N ILE A 89 -8.37 -0.40 8.91
CA ILE A 89 -9.40 -0.99 8.05
C ILE A 89 -8.87 -1.10 6.63
N ASP A 90 -9.45 -2.01 5.86
CA ASP A 90 -9.12 -2.14 4.43
C ASP A 90 -9.71 -0.95 3.68
N LEU A 91 -8.85 -0.16 3.05
CA LEU A 91 -9.23 1.06 2.33
C LEU A 91 -9.61 0.82 0.87
N TYR A 92 -9.60 -0.44 0.43
CA TYR A 92 -9.79 -0.75 -0.99
C TYR A 92 -11.09 -0.19 -1.54
N ASP A 93 -12.22 -0.42 -0.87
CA ASP A 93 -13.53 0.04 -1.35
C ASP A 93 -13.58 1.57 -1.42
N SER A 94 -12.99 2.26 -0.45
CA SER A 94 -12.91 3.72 -0.46
C SER A 94 -12.13 4.24 -1.65
N VAL A 95 -11.01 3.59 -1.96
CA VAL A 95 -10.14 3.97 -3.10
C VAL A 95 -10.86 3.74 -4.42
N VAL A 96 -11.55 2.64 -4.57
CA VAL A 96 -12.32 2.33 -5.78
C VAL A 96 -13.37 3.40 -6.04
N LYS A 97 -14.05 3.87 -5.01
CA LYS A 97 -15.08 4.93 -5.14
C LYS A 97 -14.47 6.29 -5.43
N MET A 98 -13.26 6.56 -4.92
CA MET A 98 -12.62 7.87 -5.03
C MET A 98 -11.85 8.03 -6.35
N LEU A 99 -11.18 6.99 -6.80
CA LEU A 99 -10.37 6.99 -8.01
C LEU A 99 -11.13 6.36 -9.18
#